data_987be0e92cefab9d532872fa1cb27fe9
#
_entry.id   987be0e92cefab9d532872fa1cb27fe9
#
_cell.length_a   1.000
_cell.length_b   1.000
_cell.length_c   1.000
_cell.angle_alpha   90.00
_cell.angle_beta   90.00
_cell.angle_gamma   90.00
#
_symmetry.space_group_name_H-M   'P 1'
#
loop_
_entity.id
_entity.type
_entity.pdbx_description
1 polymer ?
#
loop_
_entity_poly.entity_id
_entity_poly.type
_entity_poly.pdbx_seq_one_letter_code
_entity_poly.pdbx_strand_id
1 'polypeptide(L)'
;MAEPVALTDSGIPEAIATAAERGHQVAVAYIDDDGYPSVSFRGTTQVIGPDRLAIWARTRDTGLAAAIAERPQVGLVYYGPGGPGPAYMALRGRAHADPSLDDAVYAAAPQGERDQDPDRNGVAVVIEIDRVQGFGQDGPFLQERTA
;
A
#
# COMPACT_ATOMS: atom_id res chain seq x y z
N MET A 1 -10.69 11.21 19.36
CA MET A 1 -9.56 11.97 18.79
C MET A 1 -8.63 11.03 18.06
N ALA A 2 -8.18 11.44 16.89
CA ALA A 2 -7.30 10.60 16.09
C ALA A 2 -5.87 10.59 16.67
N GLU A 3 -5.23 9.42 16.61
CA GLU A 3 -3.80 9.29 16.92
C GLU A 3 -2.98 9.60 15.68
N PRO A 4 -1.67 9.90 15.82
CA PRO A 4 -0.78 10.01 14.67
C PRO A 4 -0.70 8.70 13.89
N VAL A 5 -0.45 8.78 12.59
CA VAL A 5 -0.25 7.58 11.76
C VAL A 5 0.97 6.82 12.28
N ALA A 6 0.79 5.52 12.53
CA ALA A 6 1.81 4.66 13.14
C ALA A 6 1.78 3.26 12.53
N LEU A 7 2.17 3.15 11.25
CA LEU A 7 2.12 1.90 10.50
C LEU A 7 3.12 0.85 10.98
N THR A 8 4.11 1.23 11.76
CA THR A 8 5.12 0.30 12.28
C THR A 8 4.68 -0.40 13.57
N ASP A 9 3.51 -0.03 14.10
CA ASP A 9 2.99 -0.54 15.37
C ASP A 9 1.87 -1.56 15.15
N SER A 10 1.46 -2.21 16.23
CA SER A 10 0.22 -3.00 16.34
C SER A 10 0.10 -4.16 15.36
N GLY A 11 1.24 -4.72 14.92
CA GLY A 11 1.24 -5.85 13.99
C GLY A 11 0.91 -5.48 12.55
N ILE A 12 0.81 -4.20 12.23
CA ILE A 12 0.50 -3.75 10.87
C ILE A 12 1.56 -4.19 9.85
N PRO A 13 2.89 -4.09 10.14
CA PRO A 13 3.88 -4.55 9.17
C PRO A 13 3.72 -6.03 8.79
N GLU A 14 3.48 -6.89 9.77
CA GLU A 14 3.29 -8.33 9.53
C GLU A 14 1.99 -8.59 8.76
N ALA A 15 0.92 -7.87 9.09
CA ALA A 15 -0.35 -8.00 8.39
C ALA A 15 -0.18 -7.70 6.90
N ILE A 16 0.47 -6.59 6.58
CA ILE A 16 0.70 -6.16 5.20
C ILE A 16 1.69 -7.09 4.50
N ALA A 17 2.82 -7.42 5.15
CA ALA A 17 3.86 -8.26 4.55
C ALA A 17 3.39 -9.67 4.20
N THR A 18 2.47 -10.23 4.99
CA THR A 18 1.97 -11.59 4.77
C THR A 18 0.61 -11.65 4.07
N ALA A 19 0.06 -10.50 3.72
CA ALA A 19 -1.29 -10.41 3.15
C ALA A 19 -1.44 -11.24 1.88
N ALA A 20 -0.50 -11.11 0.94
CA ALA A 20 -0.57 -11.83 -0.34
C ALA A 20 -0.54 -13.34 -0.14
N GLU A 21 0.37 -13.85 0.69
CA GLU A 21 0.48 -15.31 0.91
C GLU A 21 -0.71 -15.88 1.67
N ARG A 22 -1.42 -15.05 2.45
CA ARG A 22 -2.64 -15.48 3.17
C ARG A 22 -3.90 -15.34 2.33
N GLY A 23 -3.79 -14.86 1.08
CA GLY A 23 -4.94 -14.64 0.22
C GLY A 23 -5.76 -13.39 0.57
N HIS A 24 -5.18 -12.44 1.30
CA HIS A 24 -5.83 -11.20 1.74
C HIS A 24 -5.09 -9.98 1.21
N GLN A 25 -4.75 -9.99 -0.07
CA GLN A 25 -3.97 -8.92 -0.71
C GLN A 25 -4.62 -7.56 -0.52
N VAL A 26 -3.76 -6.55 -0.37
CA VAL A 26 -4.20 -5.16 -0.27
C VAL A 26 -4.75 -4.70 -1.62
N ALA A 27 -5.93 -4.11 -1.62
CA ALA A 27 -6.51 -3.47 -2.80
C ALA A 27 -6.12 -1.99 -2.80
N VAL A 28 -5.73 -1.49 -3.96
CA VAL A 28 -5.33 -0.10 -4.15
C VAL A 28 -6.20 0.52 -5.24
N ALA A 29 -6.73 1.71 -4.95
CA ALA A 29 -7.54 2.48 -5.87
C ALA A 29 -6.83 3.78 -6.21
N TYR A 30 -6.88 4.16 -7.48
CA TYR A 30 -6.41 5.46 -7.97
C TYR A 30 -7.40 5.97 -9.02
N ILE A 31 -7.29 7.23 -9.41
CA ILE A 31 -8.17 7.81 -10.44
C ILE A 31 -7.46 7.72 -11.78
N ASP A 32 -8.08 7.04 -12.74
CA ASP A 32 -7.52 6.85 -14.08
C ASP A 32 -7.76 8.08 -14.97
N ASP A 33 -7.28 8.02 -16.21
CA ASP A 33 -7.36 9.14 -17.14
C ASP A 33 -8.79 9.50 -17.54
N ASP A 34 -9.71 8.56 -17.38
CA ASP A 34 -11.13 8.79 -17.68
C ASP A 34 -11.90 9.35 -16.46
N GLY A 35 -11.21 9.55 -15.34
CA GLY A 35 -11.83 10.05 -14.12
C GLY A 35 -12.51 8.99 -13.28
N TYR A 36 -12.29 7.72 -13.59
CA TYR A 36 -12.87 6.61 -12.82
C TYR A 36 -11.88 6.09 -11.79
N PRO A 37 -12.38 5.63 -10.62
CA PRO A 37 -11.53 4.89 -9.70
C PRO A 37 -11.17 3.53 -10.30
N SER A 38 -9.87 3.28 -10.42
CA SER A 38 -9.34 2.01 -10.87
C SER A 38 -8.89 1.25 -9.64
N VAL A 39 -9.35 0.01 -9.46
CA VAL A 39 -9.10 -0.78 -8.25
C VAL A 39 -8.46 -2.09 -8.63
N SER A 40 -7.36 -2.44 -7.97
CA SER A 40 -6.70 -3.73 -8.18
C SER A 40 -5.97 -4.18 -6.91
N PHE A 41 -5.74 -5.49 -6.81
CA PHE A 41 -4.91 -6.02 -5.74
C PHE A 41 -3.44 -5.77 -6.02
N ARG A 42 -2.69 -5.40 -4.99
CA ARG A 42 -1.26 -5.13 -5.08
C ARG A 42 -0.52 -6.01 -4.08
N GLY A 43 -0.11 -7.18 -4.52
CA GLY A 43 0.57 -8.17 -3.69
C GLY A 43 1.96 -7.74 -3.22
N THR A 44 2.50 -6.66 -3.75
CA THR A 44 3.81 -6.13 -3.38
C THR A 44 3.76 -5.08 -2.27
N THR A 45 2.58 -4.79 -1.73
CA THR A 45 2.41 -3.77 -0.70
C THR A 45 3.25 -4.08 0.53
N GLN A 46 3.97 -3.09 1.04
CA GLN A 46 4.88 -3.24 2.18
C GLN A 46 4.96 -1.95 2.99
N VAL A 47 5.19 -2.08 4.29
CA VAL A 47 5.42 -0.93 5.17
C VAL A 47 6.89 -0.56 5.10
N ILE A 48 7.19 0.71 4.81
CA ILE A 48 8.58 1.19 4.72
C ILE A 48 8.91 2.29 5.72
N GLY A 49 7.95 2.69 6.54
CA GLY A 49 8.16 3.69 7.57
C GLY A 49 6.89 3.90 8.39
N PRO A 50 6.93 4.74 9.43
CA PRO A 50 5.79 4.92 10.31
C PRO A 50 4.55 5.49 9.62
N ASP A 51 4.73 6.18 8.50
CA ASP A 51 3.62 6.79 7.75
C ASP A 51 3.69 6.52 6.25
N ARG A 52 4.48 5.50 5.83
CA ARG A 52 4.67 5.22 4.41
C ARG A 52 4.53 3.74 4.08
N LEU A 53 3.85 3.48 2.97
CA LEU A 53 3.84 2.19 2.31
C LEU A 53 4.58 2.30 0.98
N ALA A 54 4.96 1.15 0.43
CA ALA A 54 5.48 1.07 -0.92
C ALA A 54 4.85 -0.10 -1.65
N ILE A 55 4.77 0.02 -2.96
CA ILE A 55 4.35 -1.05 -3.86
C ILE A 55 5.28 -1.06 -5.07
N TRP A 56 5.35 -2.20 -5.74
CA TRP A 56 6.05 -2.32 -7.02
C TRP A 56 5.02 -2.18 -8.14
N ALA A 57 5.09 -1.11 -8.91
CA ALA A 57 4.26 -0.93 -10.10
C ALA A 57 4.99 -1.52 -11.29
N ARG A 58 4.42 -2.52 -11.95
CA ARG A 58 5.09 -3.27 -13.02
C ARG A 58 5.33 -2.46 -14.30
N THR A 59 4.62 -1.34 -14.47
CA THR A 59 4.80 -0.45 -15.61
C THR A 59 5.15 0.95 -15.14
N ARG A 60 6.19 1.57 -15.76
CA ARG A 60 6.65 2.91 -15.37
C ARG A 60 5.83 4.03 -15.95
N ASP A 61 5.33 3.84 -17.18
CA ASP A 61 4.79 4.91 -18.01
C ASP A 61 3.29 4.82 -18.24
N THR A 62 2.64 3.81 -17.68
CA THR A 62 1.20 3.58 -17.84
C THR A 62 0.57 3.19 -16.50
N GLY A 63 -0.76 3.11 -16.46
CA GLY A 63 -1.50 2.65 -15.29
C GLY A 63 -1.28 3.51 -14.06
N LEU A 64 -1.07 2.86 -12.93
CA LEU A 64 -0.91 3.53 -11.64
C LEU A 64 0.21 4.58 -11.66
N ALA A 65 1.39 4.19 -12.13
CA ALA A 65 2.55 5.09 -12.08
C ALA A 65 2.33 6.36 -12.89
N ALA A 66 1.68 6.25 -14.05
CA ALA A 66 1.35 7.42 -14.85
C ALA A 66 0.25 8.27 -14.19
N ALA A 67 -0.78 7.62 -13.67
CA ALA A 67 -1.92 8.33 -13.08
C ALA A 67 -1.54 9.15 -11.85
N ILE A 68 -0.74 8.60 -10.96
CA ILE A 68 -0.36 9.29 -9.72
C ILE A 68 0.55 10.49 -9.93
N ALA A 69 1.25 10.56 -11.06
CA ALA A 69 2.04 11.73 -11.41
C ALA A 69 1.16 12.98 -11.56
N GLU A 70 -0.09 12.81 -11.96
CA GLU A 70 -1.05 13.89 -12.14
C GLU A 70 -2.05 13.96 -11.00
N ARG A 71 -2.46 12.80 -10.47
CA ARG A 71 -3.49 12.66 -9.43
C ARG A 71 -2.95 11.75 -8.35
N PRO A 72 -2.22 12.30 -7.36
CA PRO A 72 -1.51 11.49 -6.38
C PRO A 72 -2.38 10.79 -5.35
N GLN A 73 -3.64 11.21 -5.18
CA GLN A 73 -4.51 10.65 -4.15
C GLN A 73 -4.84 9.19 -4.47
N VAL A 74 -4.65 8.32 -3.47
CA VAL A 74 -4.94 6.89 -3.56
C VAL A 74 -5.67 6.43 -2.31
N GLY A 75 -6.45 5.37 -2.47
CA GLY A 75 -7.09 4.68 -1.37
C GLY A 75 -6.67 3.23 -1.35
N LEU A 76 -6.59 2.65 -0.15
CA LEU A 76 -6.23 1.26 0.02
C LEU A 76 -7.17 0.62 1.02
N VAL A 77 -7.39 -0.68 0.87
CA VAL A 77 -8.12 -1.47 1.85
C VAL A 77 -7.42 -2.80 2.07
N TYR A 78 -7.36 -3.20 3.32
CA TYR A 78 -6.90 -4.50 3.76
C TYR A 78 -7.98 -5.16 4.60
N TYR A 79 -8.28 -6.41 4.30
CA TYR A 79 -9.20 -7.21 5.11
C TYR A 79 -8.61 -8.60 5.30
N GLY A 80 -8.17 -8.89 6.54
CA GLY A 80 -7.53 -10.16 6.86
C GLY A 80 -7.86 -10.60 8.29
N PRO A 81 -9.12 -10.98 8.57
CA PRO A 81 -9.48 -11.45 9.91
C PRO A 81 -8.73 -12.73 10.24
N GLY A 82 -8.36 -12.86 11.52
CA GLY A 82 -7.64 -14.04 12.02
C GLY A 82 -6.13 -14.01 11.75
N GLY A 83 -5.63 -13.02 11.05
CA GLY A 83 -4.20 -12.84 10.82
C GLY A 83 -3.55 -11.92 11.86
N PRO A 84 -2.26 -11.58 11.65
CA PRO A 84 -1.60 -10.63 12.52
C PRO A 84 -2.18 -9.22 12.36
N GLY A 85 -2.09 -8.41 13.41
CA GLY A 85 -2.51 -7.02 13.36
C GLY A 85 -4.01 -6.82 13.25
N PRO A 86 -4.45 -5.65 12.79
CA PRO A 86 -5.87 -5.35 12.62
C PRO A 86 -6.53 -6.28 11.59
N ALA A 87 -7.82 -6.57 11.80
CA ALA A 87 -8.59 -7.37 10.85
C ALA A 87 -8.95 -6.58 9.59
N TYR A 88 -9.08 -5.27 9.70
CA TYR A 88 -9.50 -4.40 8.62
C TYR A 88 -8.83 -3.04 8.74
N MET A 89 -8.40 -2.50 7.60
CA MET A 89 -7.90 -1.13 7.51
C MET A 89 -8.34 -0.52 6.18
N ALA A 90 -8.84 0.71 6.26
CA ALA A 90 -9.00 1.58 5.10
C ALA A 90 -7.98 2.71 5.23
N LEU A 91 -7.15 2.87 4.23
CA LEU A 91 -6.07 3.86 4.25
C LEU A 91 -6.24 4.82 3.08
N ARG A 92 -5.77 6.03 3.25
CA ARG A 92 -5.69 6.96 2.13
C ARG A 92 -4.44 7.81 2.24
N GLY A 93 -3.91 8.20 1.09
CA GLY A 93 -2.68 8.95 1.06
C GLY A 93 -2.36 9.48 -0.32
N ARG A 94 -1.11 9.86 -0.50
CA ARG A 94 -0.61 10.45 -1.74
C ARG A 94 0.57 9.62 -2.21
N ALA A 95 0.51 9.20 -3.47
CA ALA A 95 1.50 8.31 -4.05
C ALA A 95 2.41 9.04 -5.03
N HIS A 96 3.67 8.61 -5.09
CA HIS A 96 4.62 9.10 -6.07
C HIS A 96 5.63 7.99 -6.41
N ALA A 97 6.12 7.98 -7.63
CA ALA A 97 7.16 7.06 -8.03
C ALA A 97 8.50 7.50 -7.42
N ASP A 98 9.25 6.55 -6.91
CA ASP A 98 10.57 6.80 -6.33
C ASP A 98 11.57 5.74 -6.78
N PRO A 99 12.24 5.95 -7.94
CA PRO A 99 13.19 4.97 -8.46
C PRO A 99 14.38 4.68 -7.54
N SER A 100 14.70 5.57 -6.61
CA SER A 100 15.80 5.34 -5.65
C SER A 100 15.52 4.17 -4.71
N LEU A 101 14.26 3.76 -4.58
CA LEU A 101 13.83 2.64 -3.74
C LEU A 101 13.58 1.36 -4.56
N ASP A 102 13.85 1.36 -5.85
CA ASP A 102 13.56 0.21 -6.71
C ASP A 102 14.18 -1.08 -6.19
N ASP A 103 15.46 -1.06 -5.81
CA ASP A 103 16.15 -2.26 -5.35
C ASP A 103 15.51 -2.83 -4.09
N ALA A 104 15.25 -1.99 -3.10
CA ALA A 104 14.70 -2.43 -1.82
C ALA A 104 13.25 -2.91 -1.96
N VAL A 105 12.44 -2.18 -2.69
CA VAL A 105 11.01 -2.52 -2.85
C VAL A 105 10.85 -3.80 -3.67
N TYR A 106 11.60 -3.94 -4.75
CA TYR A 106 11.57 -5.16 -5.55
C TYR A 106 12.04 -6.37 -4.74
N ALA A 107 13.15 -6.24 -4.01
CA ALA A 107 13.70 -7.34 -3.23
C ALA A 107 12.76 -7.82 -2.12
N ALA A 108 11.98 -6.91 -1.54
CA ALA A 108 11.03 -7.24 -0.48
C ALA A 108 9.70 -7.81 -1.00
N ALA A 109 9.45 -7.73 -2.31
CA ALA A 109 8.23 -8.27 -2.90
C ALA A 109 8.22 -9.80 -2.84
N PRO A 110 7.03 -10.43 -2.71
CA PRO A 110 6.94 -11.89 -2.78
C PRO A 110 7.48 -12.43 -4.10
N GLN A 111 8.04 -13.66 -4.06
CA GLN A 111 8.65 -14.27 -5.25
C GLN A 111 7.67 -14.34 -6.42
N GLY A 112 6.42 -14.71 -6.16
CA GLY A 112 5.40 -14.77 -7.22
C GLY A 112 5.16 -13.45 -7.91
N GLU A 113 5.28 -12.35 -7.17
CA GLU A 113 5.15 -11.01 -7.73
C GLU A 113 6.39 -10.62 -8.55
N ARG A 114 7.59 -10.96 -8.05
CA ARG A 114 8.81 -10.71 -8.79
C ARG A 114 8.84 -11.49 -10.11
N ASP A 115 8.27 -12.68 -10.13
CA ASP A 115 8.18 -13.51 -11.32
C ASP A 115 7.32 -12.87 -12.42
N GLN A 116 6.44 -11.92 -12.05
CA GLN A 116 5.62 -11.17 -13.00
C GLN A 116 6.40 -10.04 -13.71
N ASP A 117 7.55 -9.68 -13.16
CA ASP A 117 8.42 -8.63 -13.73
C ASP A 117 9.89 -8.98 -13.49
N PRO A 118 10.36 -10.10 -14.07
CA PRO A 118 11.72 -10.57 -13.79
C PRO A 118 12.80 -9.62 -14.29
N ASP A 119 12.50 -8.81 -15.30
CA ASP A 119 13.45 -7.84 -15.87
C ASP A 119 13.41 -6.48 -15.16
N ARG A 120 12.57 -6.35 -14.13
CA ARG A 120 12.43 -5.15 -13.32
C ARG A 120 12.13 -3.92 -14.17
N ASN A 121 11.13 -4.05 -15.05
CA ASN A 121 10.69 -2.95 -15.90
C ASN A 121 9.83 -1.92 -15.17
N GLY A 122 9.36 -2.27 -13.97
CA GLY A 122 8.53 -1.41 -13.15
C GLY A 122 9.30 -0.36 -12.37
N VAL A 123 8.63 0.20 -11.37
CA VAL A 123 9.17 1.25 -10.51
C VAL A 123 8.57 1.13 -9.11
N ALA A 124 9.35 1.47 -8.09
CA ALA A 124 8.83 1.61 -6.73
C ALA A 124 7.90 2.82 -6.65
N VAL A 125 6.74 2.63 -6.02
CA VAL A 125 5.78 3.70 -5.74
C VAL A 125 5.66 3.81 -4.24
N VAL A 126 5.89 5.01 -3.72
CA VAL A 126 5.77 5.33 -2.29
C VAL A 126 4.42 5.99 -2.06
N ILE A 127 3.74 5.56 -1.00
CA ILE A 127 2.45 6.13 -0.60
C ILE A 127 2.61 6.71 0.80
N GLU A 128 2.49 8.02 0.90
CA GLU A 128 2.48 8.72 2.18
C GLU A 128 1.06 8.69 2.72
N ILE A 129 0.89 8.07 3.86
CA ILE A 129 -0.42 7.81 4.43
C ILE A 129 -0.89 9.00 5.25
N ASP A 130 -2.08 9.50 4.93
CA ASP A 130 -2.71 10.62 5.63
C ASP A 130 -3.71 10.16 6.67
N ARG A 131 -4.33 9.00 6.47
CA ARG A 131 -5.36 8.49 7.37
C ARG A 131 -5.43 6.98 7.32
N VAL A 132 -5.57 6.37 8.51
CA VAL A 132 -5.87 4.94 8.67
C VAL A 132 -7.09 4.81 9.56
N GLN A 133 -8.08 4.09 9.09
CA GLN A 133 -9.27 3.76 9.88
C GLN A 133 -9.46 2.25 9.82
N GLY A 134 -9.65 1.62 10.97
CA GLY A 134 -9.77 0.19 11.00
C GLY A 134 -10.32 -0.35 12.30
N PHE A 135 -10.27 -1.68 12.42
CA PHE A 135 -10.67 -2.36 13.65
C PHE A 135 -9.95 -3.70 13.76
N GLY A 136 -9.82 -4.16 14.99
CA GLY A 136 -9.19 -5.43 15.31
C GLY A 136 -9.62 -5.89 16.69
N GLN A 137 -8.78 -6.69 17.35
CA GLN A 137 -9.09 -7.23 18.67
C GLN A 137 -9.33 -6.13 19.72
N ASP A 138 -8.64 -5.01 19.56
CA ASP A 138 -8.76 -3.88 20.49
C ASP A 138 -9.88 -2.90 20.11
N GLY A 139 -10.71 -3.27 19.14
CA GLY A 139 -11.82 -2.44 18.68
C GLY A 139 -11.45 -1.49 17.55
N PRO A 140 -12.29 -0.49 17.26
CA PRO A 140 -12.03 0.46 16.20
C PRO A 140 -10.92 1.45 16.55
N PHE A 141 -10.19 1.90 15.53
CA PHE A 141 -9.15 2.92 15.70
C PHE A 141 -9.13 3.89 14.52
N LEU A 142 -8.59 5.07 14.76
CA LEU A 142 -8.41 6.11 13.74
C LEU A 142 -7.07 6.78 13.97
N GLN A 143 -6.27 6.84 12.90
CA GLN A 143 -4.99 7.55 12.89
C GLN A 143 -5.02 8.57 11.76
N GLU A 144 -4.53 9.76 12.02
CA GLU A 144 -4.47 10.82 11.02
C GLU A 144 -3.12 11.53 11.07
N ARG A 145 -2.63 11.92 9.89
CA ARG A 145 -1.40 12.71 9.80
C ARG A 145 -1.64 14.06 10.48
N THR A 146 -0.73 14.42 11.34
CA THR A 146 -0.71 15.75 11.93
C THR A 146 0.02 16.71 11.00
N ALA A 147 -0.52 17.89 10.87
CA ALA A 147 0.04 18.90 9.97
C ALA A 147 1.42 19.36 10.42
#